data_f83ac40e58c185a5e8bb09af58558231
#
_entry.id   f83ac40e58c185a5e8bb09af58558231
#
_cell.length_a   1.000
_cell.length_b   1.000
_cell.length_c   1.000
_cell.angle_alpha   90.00
_cell.angle_beta   90.00
_cell.angle_gamma   90.00
#
_symmetry.space_group_name_H-M   'P 1'
#
loop_
_entity.id
_entity.type
_entity.pdbx_description
1 polymer ?
#
loop_
_entity_poly.entity_id
_entity_poly.type
_entity_poly.pdbx_seq_one_letter_code
_entity_poly.pdbx_strand_id
1 'polypeptide(L)'
;MSNDLIPRQARHALARVSQAFPVIALTGPRQSGKTTLARSSFPDKPYRTLEDPETRQLAMADPKAFLAQFPDGAVLDEIQRLPELLSYLQGVVDNQRRMGLFVITGSQQFGLLQSITQTLAGRVGLVELLQLSLAEIASRQRINKDQLNTLMFTGAYPALYDPLRAGALQPGDWYRAYVSTYVERDVRQVLGVRDLATFERFVLMCASRSSQLLNLQALAADCGISASSARQWLSVLEASYLVRLLQPWHENFGKRLVKMPKLYFLDTGLLCWLLRVESPTALATHAMRGPIFETWVMTETLKHRLNQGLAADIYFWRDNHGVEIDLLYPHLDQLFPVEIKSGTTFSSDWLKACQRFAHFAGERSGPATVVFGGESSFETQGTRVMSWLGFSSTTG
;
A
#
# COMPACT_ATOMS: atom_id res chain seq x y z
N MET A 1 13.24 -15.07 19.75
CA MET A 1 12.11 -14.64 18.89
C MET A 1 11.99 -15.66 17.79
N SER A 2 10.82 -16.21 17.58
CA SER A 2 10.60 -17.41 16.79
C SER A 2 11.06 -17.26 15.33
N ASN A 3 11.69 -18.32 14.83
CA ASN A 3 12.12 -18.48 13.43
C ASN A 3 10.96 -18.49 12.42
N ASP A 4 9.73 -18.17 12.87
CA ASP A 4 8.47 -18.35 12.12
C ASP A 4 7.97 -17.08 11.42
N LEU A 5 8.60 -15.92 11.66
CA LEU A 5 8.17 -14.67 11.02
C LEU A 5 8.60 -14.63 9.55
N ILE A 6 7.70 -14.15 8.69
CA ILE A 6 8.00 -13.88 7.28
C ILE A 6 9.00 -12.71 7.21
N PRO A 7 10.20 -12.89 6.60
CA PRO A 7 11.15 -11.80 6.45
C PRO A 7 10.58 -10.68 5.57
N ARG A 8 10.75 -9.44 6.03
CA ARG A 8 10.27 -8.28 5.28
C ARG A 8 11.39 -7.69 4.43
N GLN A 9 11.15 -7.53 3.14
CA GLN A 9 12.11 -6.94 2.19
C GLN A 9 12.43 -5.47 2.52
N ALA A 10 11.47 -4.73 3.08
CA ALA A 10 11.66 -3.35 3.53
C ALA A 10 12.76 -3.18 4.60
N ARG A 11 13.27 -4.28 5.20
CA ARG A 11 14.40 -4.24 6.15
C ARG A 11 15.64 -3.58 5.55
N HIS A 12 15.91 -3.80 4.26
CA HIS A 12 17.05 -3.19 3.59
C HIS A 12 16.91 -1.67 3.44
N ALA A 13 15.71 -1.21 3.04
CA ALA A 13 15.40 0.21 2.97
C ALA A 13 15.48 0.85 4.36
N LEU A 14 14.94 0.18 5.39
CA LEU A 14 14.97 0.64 6.77
C LEU A 14 16.41 0.81 7.29
N ALA A 15 17.29 -0.18 7.01
CA ALA A 15 18.71 -0.11 7.38
C ALA A 15 19.43 1.07 6.67
N ARG A 16 19.21 1.26 5.38
CA ARG A 16 19.79 2.38 4.62
C ARG A 16 19.33 3.74 5.17
N VAL A 17 18.04 3.89 5.41
CA VAL A 17 17.44 5.13 5.92
C VAL A 17 17.96 5.43 7.33
N SER A 18 18.20 4.43 8.18
CA SER A 18 18.74 4.61 9.53
C SER A 18 20.18 5.12 9.57
N GLN A 19 20.93 4.94 8.50
CA GLN A 19 22.29 5.51 8.37
C GLN A 19 22.28 6.96 7.89
N ALA A 20 21.18 7.43 7.29
CA ALA A 20 21.09 8.75 6.70
C ALA A 20 20.28 9.76 7.53
N PHE A 21 19.41 9.31 8.42
CA PHE A 21 18.51 10.16 9.19
C PHE A 21 18.55 9.84 10.69
N PRO A 22 18.50 10.85 11.57
CA PRO A 22 18.46 10.63 13.01
C PRO A 22 17.15 9.98 13.49
N VAL A 23 16.03 10.22 12.80
CA VAL A 23 14.72 9.62 13.07
C VAL A 23 14.27 8.83 11.85
N ILE A 24 13.76 7.63 12.06
CA ILE A 24 13.12 6.82 11.03
C ILE A 24 11.63 6.74 11.37
N ALA A 25 10.77 7.12 10.44
CA ALA A 25 9.33 6.95 10.56
C ALA A 25 8.87 5.77 9.70
N LEU A 26 8.39 4.72 10.35
CA LEU A 26 7.83 3.54 9.71
C LEU A 26 6.30 3.66 9.70
N THR A 27 5.74 3.95 8.53
CA THR A 27 4.31 4.16 8.32
C THR A 27 3.67 3.02 7.52
N GLY A 28 2.35 2.95 7.45
CA GLY A 28 1.62 1.93 6.69
C GLY A 28 0.34 1.48 7.38
N PRO A 29 -0.45 0.62 6.74
CA PRO A 29 -1.74 0.19 7.26
C PRO A 29 -1.63 -0.47 8.65
N ARG A 30 -2.72 -0.46 9.40
CA ARG A 30 -2.82 -1.28 10.62
C ARG A 30 -2.57 -2.74 10.28
N GLN A 31 -1.94 -3.47 11.21
CA GLN A 31 -1.65 -4.91 11.09
C GLN A 31 -0.73 -5.29 9.90
N SER A 32 -0.01 -4.35 9.28
CA SER A 32 1.00 -4.65 8.25
C SER A 32 2.33 -5.19 8.80
N GLY A 33 2.51 -5.21 10.13
CA GLY A 33 3.71 -5.73 10.78
C GLY A 33 4.79 -4.69 11.08
N LYS A 34 4.46 -3.39 11.13
CA LYS A 34 5.40 -2.28 11.44
C LYS A 34 6.14 -2.49 12.74
N THR A 35 5.43 -2.73 13.84
CA THR A 35 6.01 -2.98 15.17
C THR A 35 6.97 -4.17 15.14
N THR A 36 6.57 -5.26 14.48
CA THR A 36 7.40 -6.47 14.33
C THR A 36 8.67 -6.16 13.54
N LEU A 37 8.57 -5.43 12.43
CA LEU A 37 9.72 -5.04 11.62
C LEU A 37 10.66 -4.11 12.41
N ALA A 38 10.13 -3.09 13.08
CA ALA A 38 10.93 -2.16 13.88
C ALA A 38 11.72 -2.90 14.98
N ARG A 39 11.05 -3.74 15.79
CA ARG A 39 11.68 -4.50 16.86
C ARG A 39 12.71 -5.51 16.37
N SER A 40 12.42 -6.20 15.27
CA SER A 40 13.35 -7.19 14.71
C SER A 40 14.56 -6.56 13.98
N SER A 41 14.42 -5.33 13.50
CA SER A 41 15.50 -4.59 12.84
C SER A 41 16.41 -3.85 13.81
N PHE A 42 15.90 -3.50 14.99
CA PHE A 42 16.62 -2.77 16.04
C PHE A 42 16.47 -3.47 17.40
N PRO A 43 17.00 -4.70 17.54
CA PRO A 43 16.80 -5.52 18.73
C PRO A 43 17.45 -4.93 20.00
N ASP A 44 18.49 -4.11 19.84
CA ASP A 44 19.23 -3.48 20.95
C ASP A 44 18.57 -2.18 21.42
N LYS A 45 17.58 -1.64 20.70
CA LYS A 45 16.87 -0.44 21.11
C LYS A 45 15.73 -0.75 22.09
N PRO A 46 15.63 0.00 23.17
CA PRO A 46 14.44 -0.04 24.05
C PRO A 46 13.17 0.19 23.25
N TYR A 47 12.15 -0.64 23.48
CA TYR A 47 10.83 -0.50 22.87
C TYR A 47 9.85 0.11 23.86
N ARG A 48 9.11 1.13 23.42
CA ARG A 48 7.99 1.75 24.15
C ARG A 48 6.82 1.96 23.22
N THR A 49 5.64 1.60 23.67
CA THR A 49 4.39 1.88 22.94
C THR A 49 3.58 2.97 23.63
N LEU A 50 3.16 3.96 22.85
CA LEU A 50 2.28 5.02 23.34
C LEU A 50 0.79 4.59 23.30
N GLU A 51 0.50 3.38 22.87
CA GLU A 51 -0.81 2.77 23.05
C GLU A 51 -1.06 2.42 24.53
N ASP A 52 0.01 2.04 25.24
CA ASP A 52 -0.03 1.82 26.70
C ASP A 52 -0.30 3.13 27.44
N PRO A 53 -1.39 3.19 28.27
CA PRO A 53 -1.78 4.41 28.99
C PRO A 53 -0.73 4.92 29.95
N GLU A 54 0.00 4.03 30.65
CA GLU A 54 1.02 4.41 31.64
C GLU A 54 2.22 5.05 30.94
N THR A 55 2.73 4.43 29.88
CA THR A 55 3.81 4.97 29.05
C THR A 55 3.43 6.34 28.48
N ARG A 56 2.19 6.48 28.00
CA ARG A 56 1.71 7.74 27.44
C ARG A 56 1.58 8.83 28.50
N GLN A 57 1.08 8.52 29.70
CA GLN A 57 1.00 9.47 30.80
C GLN A 57 2.38 9.97 31.25
N LEU A 58 3.38 9.08 31.34
CA LEU A 58 4.77 9.45 31.64
C LEU A 58 5.34 10.40 30.57
N ALA A 59 5.13 10.08 29.32
CA ALA A 59 5.60 10.91 28.21
C ALA A 59 4.87 12.27 28.14
N MET A 60 3.61 12.35 28.55
CA MET A 60 2.85 13.60 28.63
C MET A 60 3.27 14.47 29.82
N ALA A 61 3.53 13.87 31.00
CA ALA A 61 3.86 14.58 32.21
C ALA A 61 5.21 15.31 32.11
N ASP A 62 6.23 14.63 31.58
CA ASP A 62 7.55 15.23 31.30
C ASP A 62 8.19 14.60 30.07
N PRO A 63 7.91 15.14 28.86
CA PRO A 63 8.46 14.62 27.61
C PRO A 63 10.00 14.63 27.57
N LYS A 64 10.65 15.60 28.23
CA LYS A 64 12.12 15.69 28.26
C LYS A 64 12.71 14.58 29.12
N ALA A 65 12.21 14.40 30.34
CA ALA A 65 12.65 13.32 31.20
C ALA A 65 12.32 11.93 30.61
N PHE A 66 11.19 11.79 29.93
CA PHE A 66 10.85 10.56 29.20
C PHE A 66 11.88 10.23 28.13
N LEU A 67 12.23 11.18 27.25
CA LEU A 67 13.21 10.97 26.18
C LEU A 67 14.64 10.81 26.71
N ALA A 68 14.99 11.45 27.84
CA ALA A 68 16.29 11.31 28.47
C ALA A 68 16.59 9.89 28.98
N GLN A 69 15.56 9.04 29.18
CA GLN A 69 15.75 7.62 29.51
C GLN A 69 16.38 6.81 28.36
N PHE A 70 16.43 7.37 27.15
CA PHE A 70 16.90 6.69 25.94
C PHE A 70 18.09 7.41 25.31
N PRO A 71 19.27 7.45 25.97
CA PRO A 71 20.44 8.17 25.45
C PRO A 71 20.95 7.60 24.12
N ASP A 72 20.72 6.31 23.87
CA ASP A 72 21.04 5.63 22.61
C ASP A 72 19.83 5.45 21.69
N GLY A 73 18.75 6.17 22.00
CA GLY A 73 17.50 6.16 21.25
C GLY A 73 16.60 4.98 21.58
N ALA A 74 15.45 4.94 20.93
CA ALA A 74 14.41 3.95 21.20
C ALA A 74 13.54 3.68 19.96
N VAL A 75 12.78 2.59 19.99
CA VAL A 75 11.61 2.36 19.14
C VAL A 75 10.37 2.89 19.88
N LEU A 76 9.75 3.95 19.37
CA LEU A 76 8.54 4.56 19.89
C LEU A 76 7.36 4.20 18.99
N ASP A 77 6.52 3.29 19.48
CA ASP A 77 5.43 2.72 18.70
C ASP A 77 4.12 3.52 18.90
N GLU A 78 3.32 3.64 17.83
CA GLU A 78 2.03 4.35 17.80
C GLU A 78 2.16 5.84 18.20
N ILE A 79 3.16 6.54 17.60
CA ILE A 79 3.47 7.95 17.91
C ILE A 79 2.29 8.91 17.73
N GLN A 80 1.29 8.56 16.89
CA GLN A 80 0.09 9.36 16.71
C GLN A 80 -0.79 9.48 17.98
N ARG A 81 -0.52 8.66 19.00
CA ARG A 81 -1.19 8.78 20.31
C ARG A 81 -0.70 9.97 21.13
N LEU A 82 0.49 10.50 20.77
CA LEU A 82 1.09 11.68 21.40
C LEU A 82 1.93 12.46 20.39
N PRO A 83 1.30 13.16 19.41
CA PRO A 83 2.01 13.87 18.34
C PRO A 83 2.93 14.99 18.85
N GLU A 84 2.61 15.59 20.01
CA GLU A 84 3.40 16.66 20.62
C GLU A 84 4.82 16.22 20.98
N LEU A 85 5.03 14.92 21.20
CA LEU A 85 6.36 14.34 21.47
C LEU A 85 7.35 14.55 20.30
N LEU A 86 6.85 14.73 19.07
CA LEU A 86 7.69 15.00 17.89
C LEU A 86 8.52 16.29 18.04
N SER A 87 7.95 17.33 18.66
CA SER A 87 8.65 18.58 18.88
C SER A 87 9.81 18.43 19.88
N TYR A 88 9.65 17.57 20.90
CA TYR A 88 10.73 17.26 21.84
C TYR A 88 11.79 16.36 21.22
N LEU A 89 11.39 15.39 20.39
CA LEU A 89 12.30 14.55 19.61
C LEU A 89 13.20 15.41 18.71
N GLN A 90 12.65 16.45 18.06
CA GLN A 90 13.43 17.39 17.26
C GLN A 90 14.57 17.99 18.08
N GLY A 91 14.28 18.50 19.25
CA GLY A 91 15.30 19.08 20.14
C GLY A 91 16.40 18.11 20.55
N VAL A 92 16.02 16.84 20.82
CA VAL A 92 17.00 15.79 21.17
C VAL A 92 17.92 15.47 19.99
N VAL A 93 17.37 15.26 18.80
CA VAL A 93 18.18 14.84 17.62
C VAL A 93 19.07 15.98 17.10
N ASP A 94 18.62 17.25 17.24
CA ASP A 94 19.42 18.43 16.88
C ASP A 94 20.66 18.55 17.78
N ASN A 95 20.51 18.23 19.05
CA ASN A 95 21.63 18.28 20.01
C ASN A 95 22.61 17.12 19.83
N GLN A 96 22.10 15.90 19.59
CA GLN A 96 22.95 14.72 19.56
C GLN A 96 23.59 14.46 18.18
N ARG A 97 22.95 14.86 17.08
CA ARG A 97 23.40 14.69 15.68
C ARG A 97 23.81 13.26 15.31
N ARG A 98 23.18 12.25 15.92
CA ARG A 98 23.44 10.83 15.66
C ARG A 98 22.36 10.26 14.74
N MET A 99 22.77 9.50 13.71
CA MET A 99 21.86 8.83 12.80
C MET A 99 21.26 7.57 13.44
N GLY A 100 20.06 7.21 13.02
CA GLY A 100 19.37 6.02 13.49
C GLY A 100 18.99 6.08 14.97
N LEU A 101 18.88 7.27 15.59
CA LEU A 101 18.66 7.42 17.03
C LEU A 101 17.29 6.91 17.43
N PHE A 102 16.24 7.41 16.80
CA PHE A 102 14.87 6.98 17.09
C PHE A 102 14.19 6.32 15.89
N VAL A 103 13.41 5.29 16.18
CA VAL A 103 12.49 4.67 15.22
C VAL A 103 11.07 4.94 15.73
N ILE A 104 10.29 5.68 14.98
CA ILE A 104 8.89 5.94 15.30
C ILE A 104 8.01 5.13 14.37
N THR A 105 6.95 4.53 14.90
CA THR A 105 5.96 3.85 14.08
C THR A 105 4.60 4.52 14.24
N GLY A 106 3.77 4.41 13.22
CA GLY A 106 2.39 4.85 13.29
C GLY A 106 1.55 4.28 12.16
N SER A 107 0.35 3.86 12.49
CA SER A 107 -0.71 3.67 11.51
C SER A 107 -1.17 5.05 11.10
N GLN A 108 -1.11 5.38 9.81
CA GLN A 108 -1.41 6.71 9.33
C GLN A 108 -2.80 7.14 9.78
N GLN A 109 -2.86 8.21 10.56
CA GLN A 109 -4.05 9.00 10.78
C GLN A 109 -3.87 10.34 10.07
N PHE A 110 -4.98 10.92 9.67
CA PHE A 110 -5.00 12.24 9.05
C PHE A 110 -4.17 13.23 9.89
N GLY A 111 -3.15 13.84 9.31
CA GLY A 111 -2.29 14.81 10.00
C GLY A 111 -0.99 14.27 10.59
N LEU A 112 -0.85 12.97 10.89
CA LEU A 112 0.39 12.45 11.47
C LEU A 112 1.58 12.62 10.51
N LEU A 113 1.43 12.23 9.24
CA LEU A 113 2.50 12.40 8.26
C LEU A 113 2.85 13.87 8.08
N GLN A 114 1.84 14.74 8.06
CA GLN A 114 2.03 16.18 8.02
C GLN A 114 2.77 16.68 9.26
N SER A 115 2.39 16.24 10.45
CA SER A 115 3.06 16.61 11.70
C SER A 115 4.51 16.13 11.73
N ILE A 116 4.78 14.90 11.29
CA ILE A 116 6.13 14.33 11.20
C ILE A 116 6.97 15.17 10.23
N THR A 117 6.46 15.43 9.03
CA THR A 117 7.22 16.15 7.99
C THR A 117 7.41 17.64 8.32
N GLN A 118 6.46 18.28 9.01
CA GLN A 118 6.60 19.67 9.44
C GLN A 118 7.58 19.81 10.61
N THR A 119 7.45 18.96 11.64
CA THR A 119 8.25 19.06 12.86
C THR A 119 9.67 18.50 12.66
N LEU A 120 9.81 17.39 11.92
CA LEU A 120 11.09 16.69 11.73
C LEU A 120 11.66 16.88 10.32
N ALA A 121 11.30 17.97 9.63
CA ALA A 121 11.80 18.26 8.28
C ALA A 121 13.34 18.20 8.22
N GLY A 122 13.88 17.42 7.26
CA GLY A 122 15.32 17.16 7.12
C GLY A 122 15.94 16.23 8.17
N ARG A 123 15.18 15.78 9.18
CA ARG A 123 15.65 14.91 10.27
C ARG A 123 15.03 13.53 10.23
N VAL A 124 13.99 13.32 9.44
CA VAL A 124 13.24 12.07 9.36
C VAL A 124 13.35 11.43 8.00
N GLY A 125 13.72 10.16 8.00
CA GLY A 125 13.59 9.29 6.82
C GLY A 125 12.31 8.46 6.91
N LEU A 126 11.53 8.46 5.84
CA LEU A 126 10.25 7.76 5.77
C LEU A 126 10.44 6.38 5.15
N VAL A 127 9.87 5.36 5.76
CA VAL A 127 9.74 4.01 5.21
C VAL A 127 8.27 3.61 5.31
N GLU A 128 7.70 3.29 4.15
CA GLU A 128 6.30 2.88 4.06
C GLU A 128 6.23 1.36 3.94
N LEU A 129 5.51 0.71 4.87
CA LEU A 129 5.39 -0.74 4.93
C LEU A 129 3.94 -1.15 4.65
N LEU A 130 3.69 -1.66 3.46
CA LEU A 130 2.41 -2.27 3.10
C LEU A 130 2.30 -3.72 3.62
N GLN A 131 1.22 -4.41 3.24
CA GLN A 131 1.03 -5.83 3.47
C GLN A 131 2.17 -6.65 2.83
N LEU A 132 2.19 -7.95 3.04
CA LEU A 132 3.20 -8.85 2.47
C LEU A 132 3.19 -8.79 0.94
N SER A 133 4.37 -8.77 0.32
CA SER A 133 4.49 -8.99 -1.12
C SER A 133 4.45 -10.50 -1.46
N LEU A 134 4.15 -10.84 -2.71
CA LEU A 134 4.24 -12.22 -3.18
C LEU A 134 5.61 -12.83 -2.90
N ALA A 135 6.69 -12.08 -3.12
CA ALA A 135 8.05 -12.53 -2.84
C ALA A 135 8.30 -12.82 -1.35
N GLU A 136 7.73 -12.00 -0.46
CA GLU A 136 7.80 -12.23 0.98
C GLU A 136 7.01 -13.50 1.38
N ILE A 137 5.81 -13.70 0.86
CA ILE A 137 5.01 -14.90 1.06
C ILE A 137 5.76 -16.13 0.52
N ALA A 138 6.29 -16.04 -0.69
CA ALA A 138 7.03 -17.13 -1.34
C ALA A 138 8.34 -17.51 -0.61
N SER A 139 8.89 -16.64 0.23
CA SER A 139 10.07 -16.95 1.05
C SER A 139 9.79 -18.00 2.13
N ARG A 140 8.54 -18.27 2.46
CA ARG A 140 8.12 -19.22 3.52
C ARG A 140 7.28 -20.36 3.03
N GLN A 141 6.62 -20.22 1.91
CA GLN A 141 5.79 -21.28 1.33
C GLN A 141 5.99 -21.35 -0.18
N ARG A 142 6.01 -22.57 -0.70
CA ARG A 142 6.07 -22.75 -2.17
C ARG A 142 4.77 -22.26 -2.80
N ILE A 143 4.88 -21.30 -3.71
CA ILE A 143 3.75 -20.81 -4.48
C ILE A 143 3.65 -21.61 -5.79
N ASN A 144 2.50 -22.20 -6.02
CA ASN A 144 2.19 -22.92 -7.25
C ASN A 144 1.33 -22.06 -8.18
N LYS A 145 1.40 -22.37 -9.46
CA LYS A 145 0.68 -21.68 -10.54
C LYS A 145 -0.85 -21.61 -10.35
N ASP A 146 -1.43 -22.62 -9.71
CA ASP A 146 -2.88 -22.73 -9.48
C ASP A 146 -3.35 -21.86 -8.30
N GLN A 147 -2.44 -21.22 -7.55
CA GLN A 147 -2.76 -20.49 -6.33
C GLN A 147 -3.11 -19.01 -6.54
N LEU A 148 -3.11 -18.50 -7.79
CA LEU A 148 -3.40 -17.08 -8.05
C LEU A 148 -4.72 -16.62 -7.41
N ASN A 149 -5.81 -17.35 -7.67
CA ASN A 149 -7.12 -16.99 -7.12
C ASN A 149 -7.15 -17.11 -5.59
N THR A 150 -6.44 -18.09 -5.02
CA THR A 150 -6.29 -18.23 -3.56
C THR A 150 -5.55 -17.04 -2.96
N LEU A 151 -4.44 -16.60 -3.57
CA LEU A 151 -3.67 -15.45 -3.11
C LEU A 151 -4.47 -14.15 -3.19
N MET A 152 -5.15 -13.91 -4.32
CA MET A 152 -6.01 -12.74 -4.47
C MET A 152 -7.17 -12.73 -3.46
N PHE A 153 -7.78 -13.88 -3.20
CA PHE A 153 -8.88 -14.05 -2.25
C PHE A 153 -8.43 -13.91 -0.80
N THR A 154 -7.28 -14.50 -0.45
CA THR A 154 -6.73 -14.44 0.91
C THR A 154 -6.24 -13.02 1.23
N GLY A 155 -5.73 -12.29 0.24
CA GLY A 155 -5.06 -11.02 0.46
C GLY A 155 -3.66 -11.20 1.04
N ALA A 156 -3.08 -10.15 1.60
CA ALA A 156 -1.66 -10.13 1.94
C ALA A 156 -1.37 -9.67 3.38
N TYR A 157 -2.35 -9.60 4.25
CA TYR A 157 -2.12 -9.24 5.65
C TYR A 157 -1.35 -10.35 6.39
N PRO A 158 -0.29 -10.01 7.16
CA PRO A 158 0.58 -10.99 7.83
C PRO A 158 -0.16 -12.00 8.72
N ALA A 159 -1.26 -11.57 9.37
CA ALA A 159 -2.06 -12.44 10.24
C ALA A 159 -2.66 -13.65 9.53
N LEU A 160 -2.89 -13.56 8.21
CA LEU A 160 -3.44 -14.63 7.38
C LEU A 160 -2.38 -15.69 6.98
N TYR A 161 -1.11 -15.38 7.23
CA TYR A 161 0.05 -16.23 6.94
C TYR A 161 0.80 -16.64 8.21
N ASP A 162 0.21 -16.38 9.38
CA ASP A 162 0.77 -16.78 10.67
C ASP A 162 0.61 -18.29 10.89
N PRO A 163 1.72 -19.06 11.00
CA PRO A 163 1.63 -20.50 11.21
C PRO A 163 0.85 -20.91 12.45
N LEU A 164 0.85 -20.06 13.50
CA LEU A 164 0.09 -20.31 14.73
C LEU A 164 -1.44 -20.25 14.53
N ARG A 165 -1.87 -19.66 13.44
CA ARG A 165 -3.28 -19.51 13.06
C ARG A 165 -3.69 -20.37 11.86
N ALA A 166 -2.73 -21.13 11.32
CA ALA A 166 -2.94 -21.94 10.12
C ALA A 166 -4.11 -22.93 10.32
N GLY A 167 -5.07 -22.90 9.40
CA GLY A 167 -6.27 -23.74 9.43
C GLY A 167 -7.38 -23.26 10.39
N ALA A 168 -7.08 -22.40 11.37
CA ALA A 168 -8.07 -21.87 12.30
C ALA A 168 -8.64 -20.53 11.87
N LEU A 169 -7.80 -19.65 11.29
CA LEU A 169 -8.22 -18.32 10.86
C LEU A 169 -8.63 -18.34 9.37
N GLN A 170 -9.92 -18.10 9.12
CA GLN A 170 -10.42 -17.95 7.75
C GLN A 170 -10.31 -16.49 7.31
N PRO A 171 -9.96 -16.20 6.04
CA PRO A 171 -9.87 -14.82 5.52
C PRO A 171 -11.16 -14.01 5.78
N GLY A 172 -12.32 -14.58 5.55
CA GLY A 172 -13.61 -13.93 5.78
C GLY A 172 -13.82 -13.47 7.23
N ASP A 173 -13.43 -14.28 8.22
CA ASP A 173 -13.55 -13.93 9.64
C ASP A 173 -12.56 -12.82 10.01
N TRP A 174 -11.35 -12.88 9.48
CA TRP A 174 -10.36 -11.85 9.71
C TRP A 174 -10.78 -10.50 9.13
N TYR A 175 -11.25 -10.46 7.87
CA TYR A 175 -11.71 -9.22 7.25
C TYR A 175 -12.96 -8.66 7.92
N ARG A 176 -13.87 -9.51 8.37
CA ARG A 176 -15.02 -9.09 9.18
C ARG A 176 -14.57 -8.35 10.44
N ALA A 177 -13.66 -8.95 11.20
CA ALA A 177 -13.10 -8.33 12.39
C ALA A 177 -12.30 -7.04 12.09
N TYR A 178 -11.52 -7.04 11.02
CA TYR A 178 -10.74 -5.88 10.59
C TYR A 178 -11.64 -4.71 10.19
N VAL A 179 -12.69 -4.95 9.41
CA VAL A 179 -13.63 -3.90 8.98
C VAL A 179 -14.38 -3.34 10.18
N SER A 180 -14.99 -4.19 11.03
CA SER A 180 -15.78 -3.73 12.18
C SER A 180 -14.95 -3.00 13.22
N THR A 181 -13.70 -3.39 13.45
CA THR A 181 -12.84 -2.78 14.48
C THR A 181 -12.02 -1.59 13.98
N TYR A 182 -11.65 -1.56 12.72
CA TYR A 182 -10.80 -0.49 12.18
C TYR A 182 -11.58 0.43 11.23
N VAL A 183 -12.21 -0.10 10.19
CA VAL A 183 -12.86 0.74 9.15
C VAL A 183 -14.09 1.44 9.72
N GLU A 184 -14.97 0.68 10.35
CA GLU A 184 -16.22 1.22 10.89
C GLU A 184 -16.01 2.05 12.16
N ARG A 185 -15.11 1.68 13.03
CA ARG A 185 -14.87 2.40 14.28
C ARG A 185 -13.88 3.54 14.11
N ASP A 186 -12.65 3.23 13.71
CA ASP A 186 -11.56 4.22 13.76
C ASP A 186 -11.62 5.19 12.57
N VAL A 187 -11.80 4.69 11.35
CA VAL A 187 -11.84 5.55 10.15
C VAL A 187 -13.09 6.41 10.14
N ARG A 188 -14.24 5.83 10.47
CA ARG A 188 -15.50 6.57 10.60
C ARG A 188 -15.44 7.65 11.68
N GLN A 189 -14.82 7.36 12.83
CA GLN A 189 -14.69 8.32 13.93
C GLN A 189 -13.85 9.53 13.51
N VAL A 190 -12.76 9.33 12.78
CA VAL A 190 -11.93 10.43 12.21
C VAL A 190 -12.77 11.33 11.30
N LEU A 191 -13.69 10.75 10.55
CA LEU A 191 -14.59 11.47 9.65
C LEU A 191 -15.77 12.16 10.34
N GLY A 192 -16.04 11.84 11.60
CA GLY A 192 -17.24 12.31 12.31
C GLY A 192 -18.56 11.80 11.73
N VAL A 193 -18.53 10.70 10.97
CA VAL A 193 -19.71 10.14 10.31
C VAL A 193 -20.63 9.48 11.34
N ARG A 194 -21.88 9.97 11.43
CA ARG A 194 -22.89 9.42 12.34
C ARG A 194 -23.65 8.25 11.73
N ASP A 195 -23.94 8.31 10.43
CA ASP A 195 -24.66 7.26 9.69
C ASP A 195 -23.70 6.18 9.20
N LEU A 196 -23.67 5.06 9.92
CA LEU A 196 -22.84 3.90 9.60
C LEU A 196 -23.25 3.26 8.28
N ALA A 197 -24.55 3.12 8.02
CA ALA A 197 -25.07 2.45 6.83
C ALA A 197 -24.65 3.20 5.54
N THR A 198 -24.69 4.54 5.55
CA THR A 198 -24.20 5.36 4.44
C THR A 198 -22.70 5.22 4.25
N PHE A 199 -21.92 5.13 5.35
CA PHE A 199 -20.47 4.93 5.24
C PHE A 199 -20.12 3.53 4.70
N GLU A 200 -20.77 2.49 5.17
CA GLU A 200 -20.61 1.12 4.63
C GLU A 200 -20.96 1.07 3.13
N ARG A 201 -22.07 1.69 2.74
CA ARG A 201 -22.45 1.82 1.32
C ARG A 201 -21.36 2.51 0.51
N PHE A 202 -20.77 3.58 1.04
CA PHE A 202 -19.68 4.30 0.38
C PHE A 202 -18.46 3.40 0.15
N VAL A 203 -18.04 2.64 1.17
CA VAL A 203 -16.90 1.69 1.05
C VAL A 203 -17.21 0.59 0.03
N LEU A 204 -18.43 0.04 0.02
CA LEU A 204 -18.88 -0.95 -0.97
C LEU A 204 -18.91 -0.37 -2.39
N MET A 205 -19.38 0.87 -2.54
CA MET A 205 -19.39 1.56 -3.84
C MET A 205 -17.96 1.88 -4.32
N CYS A 206 -17.02 2.15 -3.43
CA CYS A 206 -15.61 2.22 -3.76
C CYS A 206 -15.07 0.85 -4.22
N ALA A 207 -15.41 -0.24 -3.53
CA ALA A 207 -14.98 -1.58 -3.89
C ALA A 207 -15.45 -1.99 -5.30
N SER A 208 -16.70 -1.71 -5.63
CA SER A 208 -17.26 -1.99 -6.97
C SER A 208 -16.61 -1.18 -8.11
N ARG A 209 -15.84 -0.13 -7.77
CA ARG A 209 -15.12 0.74 -8.71
C ARG A 209 -13.62 0.58 -8.66
N SER A 210 -13.11 -0.46 -8.00
CA SER A 210 -11.66 -0.74 -7.99
C SER A 210 -11.17 -0.98 -9.42
N SER A 211 -9.98 -0.44 -9.75
CA SER A 211 -9.35 -0.39 -11.08
C SER A 211 -10.11 0.44 -12.14
N GLN A 212 -11.05 1.28 -11.75
CA GLN A 212 -11.82 2.11 -12.69
C GLN A 212 -11.53 3.59 -12.49
N LEU A 213 -11.75 4.39 -13.55
CA LEU A 213 -11.73 5.84 -13.45
C LEU A 213 -12.77 6.30 -12.45
N LEU A 214 -12.36 7.11 -11.49
CA LEU A 214 -13.21 7.56 -10.39
C LEU A 214 -13.97 8.81 -10.78
N ASN A 215 -15.27 8.65 -11.03
CA ASN A 215 -16.20 9.77 -11.06
C ASN A 215 -16.76 10.04 -9.65
N LEU A 216 -16.17 11.02 -8.97
CA LEU A 216 -16.52 11.35 -7.59
C LEU A 216 -17.98 11.83 -7.43
N GLN A 217 -18.55 12.51 -8.45
CA GLN A 217 -19.93 12.99 -8.41
C GLN A 217 -20.90 11.81 -8.50
N ALA A 218 -20.64 10.85 -9.40
CA ALA A 218 -21.43 9.64 -9.51
C ALA A 218 -21.36 8.80 -8.23
N LEU A 219 -20.15 8.62 -7.66
CA LEU A 219 -19.97 7.92 -6.39
C LEU A 219 -20.77 8.58 -5.25
N ALA A 220 -20.73 9.90 -5.16
CA ALA A 220 -21.47 10.66 -4.14
C ALA A 220 -22.98 10.49 -4.30
N ALA A 221 -23.50 10.59 -5.54
CA ALA A 221 -24.92 10.42 -5.85
C ALA A 221 -25.43 9.01 -5.48
N ASP A 222 -24.67 7.96 -5.81
CA ASP A 222 -25.03 6.57 -5.50
C ASP A 222 -25.06 6.30 -3.98
N CYS A 223 -24.32 7.09 -3.21
CA CYS A 223 -24.29 6.98 -1.73
C CYS A 223 -25.29 7.93 -1.06
N GLY A 224 -25.92 8.86 -1.79
CA GLY A 224 -26.80 9.86 -1.23
C GLY A 224 -26.08 10.92 -0.38
N ILE A 225 -24.82 11.25 -0.72
CA ILE A 225 -23.98 12.23 0.00
C ILE A 225 -23.52 13.34 -0.94
N SER A 226 -23.01 14.43 -0.39
CA SER A 226 -22.42 15.51 -1.18
C SER A 226 -21.06 15.08 -1.79
N ALA A 227 -20.69 15.67 -2.93
CA ALA A 227 -19.36 15.44 -3.53
C ALA A 227 -18.20 15.88 -2.61
N SER A 228 -18.43 16.89 -1.76
CA SER A 228 -17.44 17.30 -0.73
C SER A 228 -17.27 16.23 0.34
N SER A 229 -18.35 15.63 0.82
CA SER A 229 -18.29 14.50 1.77
C SER A 229 -17.59 13.30 1.17
N ALA A 230 -17.95 12.94 -0.08
CA ALA A 230 -17.30 11.82 -0.78
C ALA A 230 -15.78 12.04 -0.93
N ARG A 231 -15.36 13.27 -1.25
CA ARG A 231 -13.93 13.61 -1.35
C ARG A 231 -13.23 13.49 0.01
N GLN A 232 -13.83 14.00 1.08
CA GLN A 232 -13.29 13.90 2.43
C GLN A 232 -13.18 12.44 2.87
N TRP A 233 -14.22 11.63 2.66
CA TRP A 233 -14.23 10.21 3.03
C TRP A 233 -13.17 9.43 2.25
N LEU A 234 -13.05 9.69 0.95
CA LEU A 234 -12.04 9.06 0.11
C LEU A 234 -10.62 9.42 0.56
N SER A 235 -10.36 10.69 0.90
CA SER A 235 -9.06 11.13 1.44
C SER A 235 -8.69 10.41 2.73
N VAL A 236 -9.67 10.13 3.60
CA VAL A 236 -9.41 9.37 4.83
C VAL A 236 -9.19 7.89 4.54
N LEU A 237 -9.93 7.27 3.59
CA LEU A 237 -9.65 5.90 3.17
C LEU A 237 -8.23 5.76 2.58
N GLU A 238 -7.78 6.75 1.79
CA GLU A 238 -6.43 6.79 1.23
C GLU A 238 -5.37 6.99 2.33
N ALA A 239 -5.57 7.95 3.22
CA ALA A 239 -4.71 8.19 4.37
C ALA A 239 -4.65 7.00 5.34
N SER A 240 -5.68 6.16 5.37
CA SER A 240 -5.75 4.94 6.17
C SER A 240 -5.19 3.71 5.47
N TYR A 241 -4.61 3.87 4.27
CA TYR A 241 -4.08 2.77 3.45
C TYR A 241 -5.12 1.69 3.08
N LEU A 242 -6.38 2.07 2.96
CA LEU A 242 -7.42 1.18 2.46
C LEU A 242 -7.53 1.22 0.95
N VAL A 243 -7.38 2.43 0.41
CA VAL A 243 -7.40 2.68 -1.04
C VAL A 243 -6.22 3.54 -1.48
N ARG A 244 -5.96 3.57 -2.77
CA ARG A 244 -5.04 4.48 -3.44
C ARG A 244 -5.69 5.04 -4.69
N LEU A 245 -5.48 6.33 -4.93
CA LEU A 245 -5.83 7.00 -6.17
C LEU A 245 -4.63 7.04 -7.10
N LEU A 246 -4.63 6.15 -8.11
CA LEU A 246 -3.61 6.13 -9.14
C LEU A 246 -3.85 7.27 -10.11
N GLN A 247 -2.87 8.19 -10.22
CA GLN A 247 -2.98 9.36 -11.07
C GLN A 247 -2.67 9.01 -12.53
N PRO A 248 -3.29 9.68 -13.50
CA PRO A 248 -2.88 9.54 -14.89
C PRO A 248 -1.52 10.22 -15.12
N TRP A 249 -0.72 9.64 -16.02
CA TRP A 249 0.52 10.27 -16.47
C TRP A 249 0.25 11.46 -17.37
N HIS A 250 0.86 12.61 -17.07
CA HIS A 250 0.78 13.85 -17.86
C HIS A 250 2.18 14.37 -18.21
N GLU A 251 2.53 14.36 -19.47
CA GLU A 251 3.79 14.93 -19.94
C GLU A 251 3.76 16.45 -20.14
N ASN A 252 2.58 16.99 -20.46
CA ASN A 252 2.37 18.40 -20.69
C ASN A 252 0.99 18.84 -20.19
N PHE A 253 0.96 19.79 -19.30
CA PHE A 253 -0.27 20.39 -18.73
C PHE A 253 -1.22 21.02 -19.75
N GLY A 254 -0.83 21.11 -21.03
CA GLY A 254 -1.61 21.74 -22.11
C GLY A 254 -2.49 20.79 -22.96
N LYS A 255 -2.29 19.47 -22.90
CA LYS A 255 -3.12 18.52 -23.66
C LYS A 255 -4.28 18.01 -22.81
N ARG A 256 -5.48 17.89 -23.44
CA ARG A 256 -6.69 17.31 -22.81
C ARG A 256 -6.50 15.80 -22.61
N LEU A 257 -5.81 15.43 -21.54
CA LEU A 257 -5.74 14.04 -21.05
C LEU A 257 -6.80 13.80 -19.99
N VAL A 258 -7.15 12.55 -19.76
CA VAL A 258 -8.06 12.15 -18.68
C VAL A 258 -7.48 12.63 -17.34
N LYS A 259 -8.22 13.48 -16.62
CA LYS A 259 -7.79 14.02 -15.32
C LYS A 259 -8.26 13.22 -14.11
N MET A 260 -9.17 12.26 -14.34
CA MET A 260 -9.75 11.45 -13.26
C MET A 260 -8.76 10.35 -12.88
N PRO A 261 -8.44 10.15 -11.57
CA PRO A 261 -7.64 9.03 -11.13
C PRO A 261 -8.39 7.71 -11.26
N LYS A 262 -7.68 6.60 -11.26
CA LYS A 262 -8.25 5.27 -11.00
C LYS A 262 -8.24 4.99 -9.49
N LEU A 263 -9.30 4.34 -8.99
CA LEU A 263 -9.38 3.89 -7.60
C LEU A 263 -8.88 2.46 -7.46
N TYR A 264 -8.02 2.20 -6.50
CA TYR A 264 -7.58 0.84 -6.15
C TYR A 264 -7.67 0.59 -4.66
N PHE A 265 -8.09 -0.60 -4.26
CA PHE A 265 -7.87 -1.08 -2.90
C PHE A 265 -6.42 -1.54 -2.74
N LEU A 266 -5.84 -1.39 -1.54
CA LEU A 266 -4.46 -1.79 -1.28
C LEU A 266 -4.31 -3.25 -0.82
N ASP A 267 -5.43 -3.97 -0.72
CA ASP A 267 -5.45 -5.41 -0.43
C ASP A 267 -6.60 -6.09 -1.17
N THR A 268 -6.29 -7.12 -1.95
CA THR A 268 -7.27 -7.82 -2.77
C THR A 268 -8.18 -8.75 -1.96
N GLY A 269 -7.72 -9.22 -0.81
CA GLY A 269 -8.57 -10.03 0.07
C GLY A 269 -9.66 -9.16 0.72
N LEU A 270 -9.31 -7.95 1.18
CA LEU A 270 -10.29 -6.98 1.63
C LEU A 270 -11.28 -6.64 0.50
N LEU A 271 -10.78 -6.43 -0.72
CA LEU A 271 -11.61 -6.16 -1.90
C LEU A 271 -12.57 -7.32 -2.19
N CYS A 272 -12.09 -8.57 -2.18
CA CYS A 272 -12.91 -9.77 -2.34
C CYS A 272 -14.00 -9.87 -1.25
N TRP A 273 -13.64 -9.60 0.00
CA TRP A 273 -14.57 -9.62 1.12
C TRP A 273 -15.69 -8.57 0.96
N LEU A 274 -15.34 -7.34 0.60
CA LEU A 274 -16.30 -6.26 0.32
C LEU A 274 -17.22 -6.61 -0.86
N LEU A 275 -16.69 -7.22 -1.90
CA LEU A 275 -17.45 -7.68 -3.08
C LEU A 275 -18.23 -8.98 -2.85
N ARG A 276 -18.17 -9.53 -1.62
CA ARG A 276 -18.85 -10.77 -1.23
C ARG A 276 -18.46 -11.98 -2.08
N VAL A 277 -17.20 -12.03 -2.51
CA VAL A 277 -16.63 -13.23 -3.13
C VAL A 277 -16.50 -14.30 -2.05
N GLU A 278 -17.12 -15.46 -2.26
CA GLU A 278 -17.26 -16.48 -1.21
C GLU A 278 -16.08 -17.45 -1.12
N SER A 279 -15.35 -17.62 -2.23
CA SER A 279 -14.22 -18.57 -2.29
C SER A 279 -13.26 -18.26 -3.44
N PRO A 280 -12.03 -18.80 -3.43
CA PRO A 280 -11.11 -18.74 -4.57
C PRO A 280 -11.71 -19.31 -5.86
N THR A 281 -12.55 -20.35 -5.75
CA THR A 281 -13.24 -20.96 -6.88
C THR A 281 -14.29 -20.01 -7.46
N ALA A 282 -15.08 -19.37 -6.60
CA ALA A 282 -16.06 -18.36 -7.03
C ALA A 282 -15.37 -17.15 -7.71
N LEU A 283 -14.19 -16.76 -7.22
CA LEU A 283 -13.39 -15.69 -7.84
C LEU A 283 -13.00 -16.01 -9.29
N ALA A 284 -12.75 -17.28 -9.62
CA ALA A 284 -12.32 -17.69 -10.97
C ALA A 284 -13.29 -17.24 -12.08
N THR A 285 -14.59 -17.22 -11.78
CA THR A 285 -15.67 -16.85 -12.73
C THR A 285 -16.35 -15.53 -12.37
N HIS A 286 -15.89 -14.82 -11.34
CA HIS A 286 -16.51 -13.58 -10.87
C HIS A 286 -16.29 -12.44 -11.87
N ALA A 287 -17.32 -11.62 -12.10
CA ALA A 287 -17.27 -10.49 -13.04
C ALA A 287 -16.13 -9.49 -12.72
N MET A 288 -15.80 -9.32 -11.44
CA MET A 288 -14.73 -8.45 -10.96
C MET A 288 -13.34 -9.11 -10.94
N ARG A 289 -13.18 -10.33 -11.47
CA ARG A 289 -11.86 -11.01 -11.46
C ARG A 289 -10.78 -10.21 -12.18
N GLY A 290 -11.10 -9.60 -13.31
CA GLY A 290 -10.18 -8.70 -14.04
C GLY A 290 -9.72 -7.53 -13.18
N PRO A 291 -10.64 -6.69 -12.70
CA PRO A 291 -10.35 -5.59 -11.76
C PRO A 291 -9.58 -6.01 -10.49
N ILE A 292 -9.89 -7.17 -9.91
CA ILE A 292 -9.17 -7.70 -8.73
C ILE A 292 -7.74 -8.09 -9.10
N PHE A 293 -7.53 -8.72 -10.26
CA PHE A 293 -6.20 -9.06 -10.74
C PHE A 293 -5.37 -7.81 -11.06
N GLU A 294 -5.96 -6.81 -11.72
CA GLU A 294 -5.31 -5.53 -11.98
C GLU A 294 -4.91 -4.84 -10.66
N THR A 295 -5.82 -4.83 -9.67
CA THR A 295 -5.55 -4.34 -8.31
C THR A 295 -4.37 -5.09 -7.67
N TRP A 296 -4.32 -6.41 -7.80
CA TRP A 296 -3.25 -7.25 -7.28
C TRP A 296 -1.89 -6.89 -7.90
N VAL A 297 -1.80 -6.80 -9.22
CA VAL A 297 -0.55 -6.43 -9.93
C VAL A 297 -0.11 -5.01 -9.56
N MET A 298 -1.05 -4.05 -9.48
CA MET A 298 -0.76 -2.69 -9.06
C MET A 298 -0.17 -2.67 -7.63
N THR A 299 -0.79 -3.40 -6.70
CA THR A 299 -0.32 -3.44 -5.31
C THR A 299 1.03 -4.15 -5.18
N GLU A 300 1.29 -5.22 -5.93
CA GLU A 300 2.60 -5.88 -5.95
C GLU A 300 3.70 -4.96 -6.50
N THR A 301 3.42 -4.20 -7.57
CA THR A 301 4.33 -3.17 -8.09
C THR A 301 4.65 -2.13 -7.04
N LEU A 302 3.64 -1.63 -6.34
CA LEU A 302 3.79 -0.63 -5.28
C LEU A 302 4.61 -1.17 -4.12
N LYS A 303 4.30 -2.38 -3.62
CA LYS A 303 5.03 -3.05 -2.54
C LYS A 303 6.50 -3.25 -2.89
N HIS A 304 6.78 -3.69 -4.12
CA HIS A 304 8.15 -3.88 -4.58
C HIS A 304 8.95 -2.57 -4.51
N ARG A 305 8.42 -1.48 -5.08
CA ARG A 305 9.08 -0.17 -5.05
C ARG A 305 9.32 0.33 -3.61
N LEU A 306 8.30 0.28 -2.78
CA LEU A 306 8.39 0.73 -1.38
C LEU A 306 9.35 -0.13 -0.54
N ASN A 307 9.36 -1.44 -0.75
CA ASN A 307 10.28 -2.36 -0.06
C ASN A 307 11.75 -2.08 -0.41
N GLN A 308 12.01 -1.55 -1.60
CA GLN A 308 13.35 -1.08 -2.00
C GLN A 308 13.65 0.36 -1.54
N GLY A 309 12.68 1.04 -0.95
CA GLY A 309 12.78 2.44 -0.54
C GLY A 309 12.80 3.39 -1.74
N LEU A 310 12.16 3.00 -2.83
CA LEU A 310 11.89 3.85 -3.99
C LEU A 310 10.59 4.63 -3.76
N ALA A 311 10.44 5.74 -4.48
CA ALA A 311 9.19 6.49 -4.49
C ALA A 311 8.04 5.65 -5.09
N ALA A 312 6.83 5.91 -4.60
CA ALA A 312 5.59 5.29 -5.09
C ALA A 312 5.13 5.89 -6.43
N ASP A 313 6.07 6.22 -7.32
CA ASP A 313 5.83 6.86 -8.61
C ASP A 313 5.34 5.83 -9.61
N ILE A 314 4.07 5.53 -9.53
CA ILE A 314 3.33 4.71 -10.48
C ILE A 314 2.10 5.48 -10.96
N TYR A 315 1.76 5.31 -12.22
CA TYR A 315 0.71 6.01 -12.91
C TYR A 315 -0.05 5.05 -13.80
N PHE A 316 -1.13 5.49 -14.43
CA PHE A 316 -1.68 4.89 -15.63
C PHE A 316 -1.59 5.90 -16.78
N TRP A 317 -1.73 5.44 -18.00
CA TRP A 317 -1.84 6.35 -19.15
C TRP A 317 -3.11 6.04 -19.95
N ARG A 318 -3.77 7.09 -20.42
CA ARG A 318 -4.94 6.95 -21.30
C ARG A 318 -5.01 8.08 -22.28
N ASP A 319 -5.18 7.73 -23.56
CA ASP A 319 -5.35 8.71 -24.61
C ASP A 319 -6.82 9.19 -24.76
N ASN A 320 -7.04 10.16 -25.64
CA ASN A 320 -8.36 10.70 -25.96
C ASN A 320 -9.27 9.76 -26.76
N HIS A 321 -8.73 8.66 -27.27
CA HIS A 321 -9.47 7.61 -27.98
C HIS A 321 -9.85 6.44 -27.05
N GLY A 322 -9.45 6.53 -25.79
CA GLY A 322 -9.75 5.51 -24.77
C GLY A 322 -8.77 4.36 -24.70
N VAL A 323 -7.68 4.39 -25.49
CA VAL A 323 -6.60 3.40 -25.35
C VAL A 323 -5.84 3.68 -24.06
N GLU A 324 -5.62 2.64 -23.27
CA GLU A 324 -5.11 2.73 -21.91
C GLU A 324 -3.92 1.79 -21.71
N ILE A 325 -2.97 2.19 -20.88
CA ILE A 325 -1.94 1.39 -20.23
C ILE A 325 -2.26 1.35 -18.74
N ASP A 326 -2.43 0.17 -18.20
CA ASP A 326 -2.91 -0.03 -16.84
C ASP A 326 -1.94 0.51 -15.78
N LEU A 327 -0.62 0.26 -15.93
CA LEU A 327 0.42 0.83 -15.10
C LEU A 327 1.55 1.43 -15.94
N LEU A 328 2.07 2.54 -15.47
CA LEU A 328 3.21 3.23 -16.03
C LEU A 328 4.12 3.67 -14.89
N TYR A 329 5.40 3.35 -14.95
CA TYR A 329 6.36 3.87 -13.99
C TYR A 329 7.59 4.47 -14.69
N PRO A 330 8.09 5.63 -14.22
CA PRO A 330 9.32 6.21 -14.71
C PRO A 330 10.53 5.48 -14.09
N HIS A 331 11.56 5.28 -14.90
CA HIS A 331 12.88 4.89 -14.42
C HIS A 331 13.93 5.55 -15.31
N LEU A 332 14.82 6.34 -14.71
CA LEU A 332 15.70 7.25 -15.44
C LEU A 332 14.87 8.16 -16.38
N ASP A 333 15.25 8.27 -17.62
CA ASP A 333 14.56 9.10 -18.63
C ASP A 333 13.47 8.33 -19.41
N GLN A 334 13.18 7.09 -19.04
CA GLN A 334 12.23 6.22 -19.74
C GLN A 334 10.96 5.97 -18.93
N LEU A 335 9.89 5.63 -19.65
CA LEU A 335 8.58 5.27 -19.14
C LEU A 335 8.30 3.80 -19.49
N PHE A 336 8.07 2.99 -18.47
CA PHE A 336 7.87 1.55 -18.62
C PHE A 336 6.37 1.22 -18.56
N PRO A 337 5.75 0.93 -19.71
CA PRO A 337 4.34 0.57 -19.74
C PRO A 337 4.12 -0.89 -19.35
N VAL A 338 3.11 -1.11 -18.50
CA VAL A 338 2.67 -2.43 -18.07
C VAL A 338 1.18 -2.58 -18.37
N GLU A 339 0.85 -3.54 -19.21
CA GLU A 339 -0.53 -3.96 -19.51
C GLU A 339 -0.88 -5.17 -18.67
N ILE A 340 -2.11 -5.24 -18.13
CA ILE A 340 -2.51 -6.27 -17.18
C ILE A 340 -3.72 -7.04 -17.70
N LYS A 341 -3.57 -8.37 -17.80
CA LYS A 341 -4.63 -9.24 -18.33
C LYS A 341 -4.86 -10.45 -17.42
N SER A 342 -6.04 -10.57 -16.85
CA SER A 342 -6.38 -11.69 -15.96
C SER A 342 -6.57 -13.03 -16.66
N GLY A 343 -6.63 -13.05 -18.00
CA GLY A 343 -6.73 -14.27 -18.81
C GLY A 343 -5.49 -15.15 -18.69
N THR A 344 -5.67 -16.46 -18.89
CA THR A 344 -4.58 -17.44 -18.84
C THR A 344 -3.99 -17.76 -20.21
N THR A 345 -4.70 -17.38 -21.30
CA THR A 345 -4.27 -17.59 -22.67
C THR A 345 -3.87 -16.26 -23.28
N PHE A 346 -2.67 -16.19 -23.84
CA PHE A 346 -2.16 -14.99 -24.50
C PHE A 346 -2.99 -14.63 -25.74
N SER A 347 -3.18 -13.33 -25.96
CA SER A 347 -3.73 -12.77 -27.20
C SER A 347 -2.83 -11.64 -27.70
N SER A 348 -2.55 -11.63 -29.00
CA SER A 348 -1.77 -10.56 -29.64
C SER A 348 -2.46 -9.18 -29.54
N ASP A 349 -3.77 -9.15 -29.35
CA ASP A 349 -4.52 -7.91 -29.14
C ASP A 349 -4.05 -7.12 -27.89
N TRP A 350 -3.48 -7.80 -26.90
CA TRP A 350 -2.95 -7.17 -25.70
C TRP A 350 -1.74 -6.26 -25.96
N LEU A 351 -1.05 -6.47 -27.08
CA LEU A 351 0.11 -5.67 -27.47
C LEU A 351 -0.28 -4.31 -28.07
N LYS A 352 -1.52 -4.15 -28.54
CA LYS A 352 -1.97 -2.92 -29.23
C LYS A 352 -1.84 -1.66 -28.39
N ALA A 353 -2.19 -1.75 -27.09
CA ALA A 353 -2.04 -0.63 -26.18
C ALA A 353 -0.57 -0.24 -25.97
N CYS A 354 0.30 -1.23 -25.79
CA CYS A 354 1.74 -1.01 -25.64
C CYS A 354 2.36 -0.37 -26.91
N GLN A 355 1.98 -0.84 -28.09
CA GLN A 355 2.44 -0.27 -29.38
C GLN A 355 1.94 1.17 -29.56
N ARG A 356 0.69 1.44 -29.18
CA ARG A 356 0.12 2.79 -29.19
C ARG A 356 0.86 3.74 -28.27
N PHE A 357 1.15 3.27 -27.04
CA PHE A 357 1.92 4.03 -26.07
C PHE A 357 3.35 4.30 -26.56
N ALA A 358 4.03 3.29 -27.13
CA ALA A 358 5.38 3.45 -27.66
C ALA A 358 5.43 4.51 -28.78
N HIS A 359 4.42 4.52 -29.66
CA HIS A 359 4.30 5.60 -30.67
C HIS A 359 4.08 6.98 -30.05
N PHE A 360 3.31 7.07 -28.96
CA PHE A 360 3.06 8.32 -28.23
C PHE A 360 4.30 8.84 -27.50
N ALA A 361 5.00 7.97 -26.78
CA ALA A 361 6.15 8.32 -25.92
C ALA A 361 7.47 8.45 -26.72
N GLY A 362 7.54 7.90 -27.93
CA GLY A 362 8.75 7.94 -28.78
C GLY A 362 9.95 7.32 -28.08
N GLU A 363 11.09 8.01 -28.12
CA GLU A 363 12.36 7.55 -27.49
C GLU A 363 12.27 7.35 -25.97
N ARG A 364 11.27 7.95 -25.32
CA ARG A 364 11.04 7.78 -23.89
C ARG A 364 10.30 6.50 -23.53
N SER A 365 9.80 5.75 -24.52
CA SER A 365 9.19 4.46 -24.25
C SER A 365 10.25 3.43 -23.90
N GLY A 366 10.26 3.00 -22.64
CA GLY A 366 10.97 1.78 -22.25
C GLY A 366 10.30 0.52 -22.78
N PRO A 367 10.94 -0.66 -22.59
CA PRO A 367 10.36 -1.95 -22.94
C PRO A 367 9.00 -2.17 -22.31
N ALA A 368 8.03 -2.57 -23.10
CA ALA A 368 6.69 -2.86 -22.63
C ALA A 368 6.62 -4.25 -21.97
N THR A 369 5.79 -4.36 -20.96
CA THR A 369 5.49 -5.62 -20.27
C THR A 369 3.99 -5.88 -20.28
N VAL A 370 3.58 -7.11 -20.57
CA VAL A 370 2.23 -7.61 -20.34
C VAL A 370 2.29 -8.59 -19.18
N VAL A 371 1.59 -8.31 -18.09
CA VAL A 371 1.45 -9.24 -16.95
C VAL A 371 0.13 -9.97 -17.09
N PHE A 372 0.16 -11.30 -17.07
CA PHE A 372 -1.07 -12.07 -17.27
C PHE A 372 -1.23 -13.25 -16.30
N GLY A 373 -2.47 -13.75 -16.22
CA GLY A 373 -2.83 -14.83 -15.32
C GLY A 373 -2.36 -16.23 -15.75
N GLY A 374 -1.61 -16.36 -16.84
CA GLY A 374 -1.06 -17.61 -17.33
C GLY A 374 0.30 -17.98 -16.71
N GLU A 375 0.86 -19.10 -17.18
CA GLU A 375 1.98 -19.76 -16.51
C GLU A 375 3.34 -19.45 -17.13
N SER A 376 3.41 -19.23 -18.43
CA SER A 376 4.67 -19.14 -19.17
C SER A 376 5.04 -17.71 -19.51
N SER A 377 6.27 -17.32 -19.20
CA SER A 377 6.81 -16.03 -19.63
C SER A 377 7.58 -16.19 -20.94
N PHE A 378 7.45 -15.22 -21.85
CA PHE A 378 8.12 -15.20 -23.16
C PHE A 378 8.20 -13.76 -23.68
N GLU A 379 8.92 -13.57 -24.77
CA GLU A 379 9.00 -12.28 -25.48
C GLU A 379 8.39 -12.40 -26.87
N THR A 380 7.65 -11.40 -27.29
CA THR A 380 7.06 -11.31 -28.61
C THR A 380 6.91 -9.86 -29.05
N GLN A 381 7.26 -9.55 -30.31
CA GLN A 381 7.17 -8.21 -30.90
C GLN A 381 7.78 -7.10 -30.02
N GLY A 382 8.92 -7.37 -29.37
CA GLY A 382 9.60 -6.43 -28.49
C GLY A 382 8.89 -6.17 -27.15
N THR A 383 7.87 -6.94 -26.82
CA THR A 383 7.13 -6.87 -25.58
C THR A 383 7.39 -8.12 -24.73
N ARG A 384 7.69 -7.93 -23.45
CA ARG A 384 7.83 -9.02 -22.49
C ARG A 384 6.46 -9.45 -21.98
N VAL A 385 6.07 -10.69 -22.24
CA VAL A 385 4.85 -11.28 -21.69
C VAL A 385 5.23 -12.10 -20.45
N MET A 386 4.76 -11.70 -19.31
CA MET A 386 5.16 -12.27 -18.01
C MET A 386 4.01 -12.96 -17.32
N SER A 387 4.27 -14.18 -16.87
CA SER A 387 3.40 -14.83 -15.90
C SER A 387 3.33 -13.99 -14.60
N TRP A 388 2.16 -13.93 -13.98
CA TRP A 388 1.98 -13.33 -12.67
C TRP A 388 2.99 -13.83 -11.63
N LEU A 389 3.40 -15.11 -11.72
CA LEU A 389 4.36 -15.72 -10.80
C LEU A 389 5.78 -15.18 -10.99
N GLY A 390 6.17 -14.85 -12.22
CA GLY A 390 7.47 -14.27 -12.54
C GLY A 390 7.55 -12.77 -12.29
N PHE A 391 6.42 -12.09 -12.17
CA PHE A 391 6.35 -10.64 -12.07
C PHE A 391 7.04 -10.11 -10.79
N SER A 392 6.90 -10.80 -9.67
CA SER A 392 7.49 -10.40 -8.38
C SER A 392 9.03 -10.36 -8.37
N SER A 393 9.70 -11.01 -9.35
CA SER A 393 11.16 -11.12 -9.42
C SER A 393 11.83 -10.11 -10.37
N THR A 394 11.06 -9.30 -11.13
CA THR A 394 11.58 -8.56 -12.28
C THR A 394 11.28 -7.05 -12.27
N THR A 395 10.61 -6.51 -11.27
CA THR A 395 10.34 -5.07 -11.15
C THR A 395 11.51 -4.31 -10.50
N GLY A 396 12.75 -4.76 -10.73
CA GLY A 396 14.00 -4.12 -10.33
C GLY A 396 14.72 -3.51 -11.50
#